data_cf78230d78e57c628d8d192f52e9a7d2
#
_entry.id   cf78230d78e57c628d8d192f52e9a7d2
#
_cell.length_a   1.000
_cell.length_b   1.000
_cell.length_c   1.000
_cell.angle_alpha   90.00
_cell.angle_beta   90.00
_cell.angle_gamma   90.00
#
_symmetry.space_group_name_H-M   'P 1'
#
loop_
_entity.id
_entity.type
_entity.pdbx_description
1 polymer ?
#
loop_
_entity_poly.entity_id
_entity_poly.type
_entity_poly.pdbx_seq_one_letter_code
_entity_poly.pdbx_strand_id
1 'polypeptide(L)'
;MTVDLSAVKSAKELSAAISGNASVPTQEEQATPLENWREQEYIALHNQIMAHGRNACESILYMAQDLKRMNTEKLYEAGGYASFEEYTEKAVGLKKTQAYKYISAYDSLGEEFFRSSGKIGITKIALLAGLTEDERAALQEKADIESATVRELKEQILQLRGELDEKEQRIGELEW
;
A
#
# COMPACT_ATOMS: atom_id res chain seq x y z
N MET A 1 48.59 -9.48 -51.06
CA MET A 1 47.16 -9.12 -50.98
C MET A 1 47.06 -7.70 -51.50
N THR A 2 46.69 -7.52 -52.77
CA THR A 2 46.48 -6.21 -53.38
C THR A 2 45.09 -5.72 -53.06
N VAL A 3 45.00 -4.60 -52.36
CA VAL A 3 43.72 -3.94 -52.03
C VAL A 3 43.23 -3.26 -53.29
N ASP A 4 42.06 -3.64 -53.79
CA ASP A 4 41.41 -3.05 -54.94
C ASP A 4 40.88 -1.66 -54.59
N LEU A 5 41.48 -0.62 -55.11
CA LEU A 5 41.15 0.79 -54.87
C LEU A 5 40.13 1.35 -55.88
N SER A 6 39.48 0.50 -56.67
CA SER A 6 38.55 0.94 -57.73
C SER A 6 37.16 1.38 -57.20
N ALA A 7 36.88 1.34 -55.88
CA ALA A 7 35.64 1.74 -55.31
C ALA A 7 35.63 3.13 -54.63
N VAL A 8 36.65 3.97 -54.90
CA VAL A 8 36.65 5.34 -54.32
C VAL A 8 35.73 6.22 -55.17
N LYS A 9 34.57 6.49 -54.65
CA LYS A 9 33.60 7.46 -55.16
C LYS A 9 34.24 8.86 -55.21
N SER A 10 33.91 9.64 -56.28
CA SER A 10 34.45 10.97 -56.45
C SER A 10 34.14 11.89 -55.24
N ALA A 11 35.02 12.87 -55.02
CA ALA A 11 34.84 13.85 -53.91
C ALA A 11 33.48 14.55 -53.96
N LYS A 12 32.80 14.58 -55.08
CA LYS A 12 31.49 15.16 -55.29
C LYS A 12 30.37 14.27 -54.75
N GLU A 13 30.51 12.95 -54.81
CA GLU A 13 29.57 11.99 -54.25
C GLU A 13 29.69 11.90 -52.70
N LEU A 14 30.92 12.04 -52.18
CA LEU A 14 31.16 12.18 -50.73
C LEU A 14 30.55 13.45 -50.16
N SER A 15 30.63 14.58 -50.89
CA SER A 15 30.02 15.85 -50.47
C SER A 15 28.49 15.80 -50.47
N ALA A 16 27.87 15.07 -51.42
CA ALA A 16 26.41 14.89 -51.46
C ALA A 16 25.89 13.97 -50.32
N ALA A 17 26.71 13.02 -49.93
CA ALA A 17 26.36 12.12 -48.77
C ALA A 17 26.43 12.85 -47.42
N ILE A 18 27.22 13.92 -47.31
CA ILE A 18 27.35 14.74 -46.08
C ILE A 18 26.25 15.79 -45.97
N SER A 19 25.62 16.19 -47.10
CA SER A 19 24.54 17.20 -47.11
C SER A 19 23.12 16.61 -47.03
N GLY A 20 22.98 15.28 -47.04
CA GLY A 20 21.72 14.61 -46.74
C GLY A 20 21.42 14.74 -45.27
N ASN A 21 20.29 15.38 -44.93
CA ASN A 21 19.73 15.57 -43.63
C ASN A 21 19.56 14.20 -42.93
N ALA A 22 20.66 13.62 -42.47
CA ALA A 22 20.61 12.51 -41.53
C ALA A 22 20.20 13.11 -40.17
N SER A 23 18.94 12.99 -39.85
CA SER A 23 18.49 13.04 -38.44
C SER A 23 19.48 12.17 -37.67
N VAL A 24 20.31 12.80 -36.84
CA VAL A 24 21.12 12.11 -35.85
C VAL A 24 20.10 11.34 -35.02
N PRO A 25 20.13 9.99 -34.98
CA PRO A 25 19.31 9.30 -34.02
C PRO A 25 19.73 9.87 -32.67
N THR A 26 18.80 10.50 -32.00
CA THR A 26 18.95 10.84 -30.59
C THR A 26 19.47 9.56 -29.97
N GLN A 27 20.69 9.58 -29.45
CA GLN A 27 21.21 8.48 -28.67
C GLN A 27 20.19 8.34 -27.51
N GLU A 28 19.30 7.36 -27.62
CA GLU A 28 18.65 6.82 -26.44
C GLU A 28 19.82 6.51 -25.53
N GLU A 29 19.87 7.23 -24.44
CA GLU A 29 20.85 7.09 -23.37
C GLU A 29 20.78 5.64 -22.93
N GLN A 30 21.61 4.79 -23.54
CA GLN A 30 21.68 3.38 -23.18
C GLN A 30 22.27 3.38 -21.77
N ALA A 31 21.38 3.15 -20.78
CA ALA A 31 21.76 3.02 -19.40
C ALA A 31 22.97 2.09 -19.29
N THR A 32 23.97 2.52 -18.52
CA THR A 32 25.17 1.70 -18.35
C THR A 32 24.78 0.35 -17.73
N PRO A 33 25.53 -0.75 -17.95
CA PRO A 33 25.21 -2.06 -17.37
C PRO A 33 25.06 -2.01 -15.84
N LEU A 34 25.75 -1.10 -15.17
CA LEU A 34 25.66 -0.84 -13.73
C LEU A 34 24.34 -0.15 -13.32
N GLU A 35 23.82 0.77 -14.14
CA GLU A 35 22.53 1.44 -13.91
C GLU A 35 21.39 0.45 -14.11
N ASN A 36 21.48 -0.34 -15.19
CA ASN A 36 20.50 -1.40 -15.46
C ASN A 36 20.45 -2.47 -14.35
N TRP A 37 21.61 -2.84 -13.77
CA TRP A 37 21.63 -3.76 -12.62
C TRP A 37 20.92 -3.17 -11.39
N ARG A 38 21.17 -1.90 -11.06
CA ARG A 38 20.53 -1.24 -9.92
C ARG A 38 19.01 -1.13 -10.10
N GLU A 39 18.57 -0.83 -11.29
CA GLU A 39 17.15 -0.75 -11.63
C GLU A 39 16.46 -2.12 -11.51
N GLN A 40 17.09 -3.17 -12.03
CA GLN A 40 16.60 -4.54 -11.93
C GLN A 40 16.53 -5.00 -10.45
N GLU A 41 17.57 -4.72 -9.67
CA GLU A 41 17.61 -5.04 -8.25
C GLU A 41 16.54 -4.28 -7.46
N TYR A 42 16.36 -2.97 -7.76
CA TYR A 42 15.29 -2.18 -7.18
C TYR A 42 13.91 -2.80 -7.46
N ILE A 43 13.63 -3.16 -8.72
CA ILE A 43 12.34 -3.77 -9.10
C ILE A 43 12.15 -5.10 -8.38
N ALA A 44 13.18 -5.93 -8.32
CA ALA A 44 13.12 -7.22 -7.64
C ALA A 44 12.82 -7.06 -6.14
N LEU A 45 13.59 -6.22 -5.45
CA LEU A 45 13.40 -5.93 -4.02
C LEU A 45 12.06 -5.25 -3.75
N HIS A 46 11.65 -4.30 -4.60
CA HIS A 46 10.34 -3.66 -4.47
C HIS A 46 9.21 -4.69 -4.52
N ASN A 47 9.23 -5.58 -5.51
CA ASN A 47 8.21 -6.62 -5.65
C ASN A 47 8.22 -7.59 -4.46
N GLN A 48 9.39 -7.97 -3.94
CA GLN A 48 9.51 -8.81 -2.75
C GLN A 48 8.93 -8.12 -1.51
N ILE A 49 9.29 -6.86 -1.29
CA ILE A 49 8.76 -6.07 -0.15
C ILE A 49 7.23 -5.99 -0.22
N MET A 50 6.68 -5.71 -1.41
CA MET A 50 5.24 -5.65 -1.61
C MET A 50 4.56 -7.02 -1.38
N ALA A 51 5.17 -8.12 -1.79
CA ALA A 51 4.68 -9.47 -1.53
C ALA A 51 4.70 -9.79 -0.03
N HIS A 52 5.81 -9.51 0.66
CA HIS A 52 5.91 -9.69 2.11
C HIS A 52 4.90 -8.82 2.87
N GLY A 53 4.67 -7.59 2.42
CA GLY A 53 3.65 -6.70 3.00
C GLY A 53 2.24 -7.29 2.89
N ARG A 54 1.87 -7.85 1.73
CA ARG A 54 0.59 -8.54 1.54
C ARG A 54 0.45 -9.76 2.46
N ASN A 55 1.45 -10.62 2.49
CA ASN A 55 1.44 -11.81 3.35
C ASN A 55 1.33 -11.44 4.83
N ALA A 56 1.99 -10.37 5.26
CA ALA A 56 1.87 -9.87 6.62
C ALA A 56 0.45 -9.40 6.94
N CYS A 57 -0.21 -8.68 6.03
CA CYS A 57 -1.60 -8.26 6.20
C CYS A 57 -2.56 -9.46 6.29
N GLU A 58 -2.39 -10.46 5.43
CA GLU A 58 -3.18 -11.71 5.49
C GLU A 58 -2.96 -12.46 6.80
N SER A 59 -1.72 -12.57 7.26
CA SER A 59 -1.39 -13.21 8.54
C SER A 59 -2.05 -12.51 9.72
N ILE A 60 -2.11 -11.18 9.69
CA ILE A 60 -2.77 -10.38 10.73
C ILE A 60 -4.30 -10.58 10.68
N LEU A 61 -4.89 -10.70 9.49
CA LEU A 61 -6.30 -11.02 9.33
C LEU A 61 -6.65 -12.36 10.00
N TYR A 62 -5.93 -13.43 9.65
CA TYR A 62 -6.15 -14.75 10.26
C TYR A 62 -5.93 -14.71 11.77
N MET A 63 -4.86 -14.05 12.21
CA MET A 63 -4.62 -13.88 13.65
C MET A 63 -5.76 -13.14 14.35
N ALA A 64 -6.34 -12.10 13.74
CA ALA A 64 -7.46 -11.35 14.29
C ALA A 64 -8.71 -12.22 14.41
N GLN A 65 -8.98 -13.07 13.42
CA GLN A 65 -10.07 -14.03 13.41
C GLN A 65 -9.90 -15.07 14.53
N ASP A 66 -8.70 -15.63 14.65
CA ASP A 66 -8.38 -16.62 15.68
C ASP A 66 -8.43 -16.00 17.08
N LEU A 67 -7.91 -14.79 17.26
CA LEU A 67 -8.00 -14.05 18.52
C LEU A 67 -9.46 -13.77 18.91
N LYS A 68 -10.31 -13.38 17.94
CA LYS A 68 -11.74 -13.20 18.19
C LYS A 68 -12.37 -14.48 18.67
N ARG A 69 -12.13 -15.59 17.99
CA ARG A 69 -12.66 -16.90 18.36
C ARG A 69 -12.15 -17.33 19.73
N MET A 70 -10.85 -17.20 19.99
CA MET A 70 -10.21 -17.50 21.28
C MET A 70 -10.88 -16.73 22.42
N ASN A 71 -11.21 -15.45 22.21
CA ASN A 71 -11.87 -14.60 23.19
C ASN A 71 -13.36 -14.95 23.39
N THR A 72 -14.11 -15.10 22.26
CA THR A 72 -15.56 -15.32 22.30
C THR A 72 -15.92 -16.67 22.88
N GLU A 73 -15.21 -17.73 22.50
CA GLU A 73 -15.41 -19.10 22.96
C GLU A 73 -14.64 -19.41 24.26
N LYS A 74 -13.89 -18.45 24.80
CA LYS A 74 -13.05 -18.59 26.02
C LYS A 74 -12.08 -19.77 25.96
N LEU A 75 -11.59 -20.10 24.77
CA LEU A 75 -10.72 -21.27 24.58
C LEU A 75 -9.39 -21.15 25.32
N TYR A 76 -8.97 -19.94 25.69
CA TYR A 76 -7.80 -19.69 26.54
C TYR A 76 -7.88 -20.38 27.91
N GLU A 77 -9.10 -20.65 28.44
CA GLU A 77 -9.27 -21.36 29.69
C GLU A 77 -8.79 -22.82 29.59
N ALA A 78 -9.00 -23.46 28.44
CA ALA A 78 -8.48 -24.81 28.18
C ALA A 78 -6.94 -24.86 28.15
N GLY A 79 -6.31 -23.75 27.85
CA GLY A 79 -4.86 -23.54 27.89
C GLY A 79 -4.33 -23.20 29.30
N GLY A 80 -5.21 -23.11 30.32
CA GLY A 80 -4.85 -22.79 31.71
C GLY A 80 -4.65 -21.30 31.99
N TYR A 81 -5.12 -20.41 31.10
CA TYR A 81 -5.07 -18.96 31.32
C TYR A 81 -6.36 -18.47 31.99
N ALA A 82 -6.19 -17.58 32.96
CA ALA A 82 -7.32 -17.05 33.71
C ALA A 82 -8.13 -16.00 32.94
N SER A 83 -7.52 -15.37 31.92
CA SER A 83 -8.17 -14.36 31.10
C SER A 83 -7.58 -14.32 29.66
N PHE A 84 -8.36 -13.77 28.76
CA PHE A 84 -7.88 -13.51 27.39
C PHE A 84 -6.66 -12.58 27.37
N GLU A 85 -6.60 -11.62 28.27
CA GLU A 85 -5.47 -10.70 28.42
C GLU A 85 -4.20 -11.43 28.79
N GLU A 86 -4.29 -12.32 29.78
CA GLU A 86 -3.16 -13.14 30.21
C GLU A 86 -2.67 -14.04 29.07
N TYR A 87 -3.59 -14.64 28.31
CA TYR A 87 -3.26 -15.44 27.14
C TYR A 87 -2.53 -14.60 26.08
N THR A 88 -3.07 -13.43 25.72
CA THR A 88 -2.45 -12.60 24.68
C THR A 88 -1.09 -12.09 25.08
N GLU A 89 -0.88 -11.73 26.34
CA GLU A 89 0.41 -11.21 26.82
C GLU A 89 1.45 -12.33 27.00
N LYS A 90 1.07 -13.45 27.61
CA LYS A 90 2.03 -14.52 27.94
C LYS A 90 2.29 -15.50 26.80
N ALA A 91 1.27 -15.87 26.04
CA ALA A 91 1.39 -16.86 24.97
C ALA A 91 1.66 -16.21 23.60
N VAL A 92 0.97 -15.13 23.28
CA VAL A 92 1.04 -14.50 21.95
C VAL A 92 2.08 -13.37 21.90
N GLY A 93 2.41 -12.77 23.05
CA GLY A 93 3.32 -11.61 23.13
C GLY A 93 2.68 -10.30 22.69
N LEU A 94 1.34 -10.22 22.65
CA LEU A 94 0.58 -9.04 22.28
C LEU A 94 -0.03 -8.38 23.52
N LYS A 95 0.10 -7.05 23.59
CA LYS A 95 -0.65 -6.29 24.61
C LYS A 95 -2.16 -6.38 24.33
N LYS A 96 -2.96 -6.42 25.38
CA LYS A 96 -4.44 -6.40 25.33
C LYS A 96 -4.97 -5.41 24.30
N THR A 97 -4.54 -4.17 24.37
CA THR A 97 -5.00 -3.11 23.47
C THR A 97 -4.71 -3.40 21.99
N GLN A 98 -3.64 -4.09 21.69
CA GLN A 98 -3.28 -4.46 20.33
C GLN A 98 -4.11 -5.63 19.82
N ALA A 99 -4.35 -6.64 20.68
CA ALA A 99 -5.22 -7.77 20.34
C ALA A 99 -6.64 -7.29 20.02
N TYR A 100 -7.21 -6.43 20.87
CA TYR A 100 -8.55 -5.87 20.61
C TYR A 100 -8.62 -4.96 19.40
N LYS A 101 -7.54 -4.22 19.08
CA LYS A 101 -7.48 -3.45 17.82
C LYS A 101 -7.56 -4.35 16.58
N TYR A 102 -6.89 -5.49 16.60
CA TYR A 102 -6.98 -6.45 15.50
C TYR A 102 -8.37 -7.06 15.37
N ILE A 103 -8.98 -7.46 16.50
CA ILE A 103 -10.36 -7.98 16.52
C ILE A 103 -11.33 -6.92 15.99
N SER A 104 -11.25 -5.69 16.50
CA SER A 104 -12.11 -4.59 16.08
C SER A 104 -11.93 -4.26 14.59
N ALA A 105 -10.70 -4.28 14.07
CA ALA A 105 -10.43 -4.10 12.66
C ALA A 105 -11.09 -5.19 11.81
N TYR A 106 -10.98 -6.44 12.24
CA TYR A 106 -11.62 -7.57 11.57
C TYR A 106 -13.16 -7.44 11.57
N ASP A 107 -13.75 -7.07 12.70
CA ASP A 107 -15.20 -6.93 12.85
C ASP A 107 -15.77 -5.77 12.02
N SER A 108 -15.03 -4.67 11.95
CA SER A 108 -15.49 -3.45 11.28
C SER A 108 -15.34 -3.50 9.76
N LEU A 109 -14.28 -4.15 9.27
CA LEU A 109 -13.92 -4.11 7.86
C LEU A 109 -14.31 -5.37 7.10
N GLY A 110 -14.45 -6.50 7.80
CA GLY A 110 -14.75 -7.80 7.23
C GLY A 110 -13.58 -8.42 6.45
N GLU A 111 -13.71 -9.70 6.14
CA GLU A 111 -12.67 -10.50 5.47
C GLU A 111 -12.37 -10.01 4.05
N GLU A 112 -13.39 -9.59 3.32
CA GLU A 112 -13.26 -9.14 1.94
C GLU A 112 -12.42 -7.86 1.81
N PHE A 113 -12.61 -6.93 2.74
CA PHE A 113 -11.80 -5.70 2.80
C PHE A 113 -10.31 -6.03 3.00
N PHE A 114 -9.99 -6.93 3.93
CA PHE A 114 -8.60 -7.32 4.17
C PHE A 114 -7.96 -8.01 2.97
N ARG A 115 -8.70 -8.85 2.23
CA ARG A 115 -8.20 -9.50 1.01
C ARG A 115 -7.95 -8.52 -0.12
N SER A 116 -8.82 -7.53 -0.28
CA SER A 116 -8.68 -6.48 -1.31
C SER A 116 -7.60 -5.45 -0.93
N SER A 117 -7.38 -5.25 0.37
CA SER A 117 -6.53 -4.18 0.92
C SER A 117 -5.05 -4.53 1.07
N GLY A 118 -4.56 -5.57 0.43
CA GLY A 118 -3.14 -6.01 0.52
C GLY A 118 -2.10 -4.93 0.18
N LYS A 119 -2.53 -3.81 -0.40
CA LYS A 119 -1.69 -2.63 -0.66
C LYS A 119 -1.76 -1.56 0.43
N ILE A 120 -2.77 -1.60 1.29
CA ILE A 120 -3.08 -0.49 2.20
C ILE A 120 -2.18 -0.47 3.45
N GLY A 121 -1.69 -1.60 3.90
CA GLY A 121 -0.86 -1.73 5.11
C GLY A 121 -1.65 -1.59 6.42
N ILE A 122 -1.15 -2.27 7.46
CA ILE A 122 -1.85 -2.47 8.74
C ILE A 122 -2.22 -1.17 9.46
N THR A 123 -1.40 -0.13 9.35
CA THR A 123 -1.66 1.14 10.04
C THR A 123 -2.87 1.86 9.46
N LYS A 124 -3.03 1.85 8.13
CA LYS A 124 -4.20 2.40 7.47
C LYS A 124 -5.45 1.58 7.77
N ILE A 125 -5.34 0.24 7.76
CA ILE A 125 -6.42 -0.67 8.14
C ILE A 125 -6.91 -0.35 9.56
N ALA A 126 -6.01 -0.16 10.52
CA ALA A 126 -6.36 0.19 11.89
C ALA A 126 -7.05 1.57 12.01
N LEU A 127 -6.67 2.54 11.16
CA LEU A 127 -7.36 3.83 11.09
C LEU A 127 -8.78 3.68 10.56
N LEU A 128 -8.97 2.95 9.47
CA LEU A 128 -10.28 2.72 8.84
C LEU A 128 -11.24 1.92 9.75
N ALA A 129 -10.70 0.99 10.53
CA ALA A 129 -11.46 0.23 11.51
C ALA A 129 -12.04 1.08 12.64
N GLY A 130 -11.42 2.21 12.95
CA GLY A 130 -11.91 3.18 13.93
C GLY A 130 -12.98 4.14 13.40
N LEU A 131 -13.41 3.99 12.15
CA LEU A 131 -14.45 4.80 11.51
C LEU A 131 -15.78 4.05 11.47
N THR A 132 -16.89 4.80 11.53
CA THR A 132 -18.21 4.26 11.20
C THR A 132 -18.29 3.95 9.70
N GLU A 133 -19.33 3.23 9.28
CA GLU A 133 -19.54 2.90 7.87
C GLU A 133 -19.73 4.16 7.01
N ASP A 134 -20.50 5.13 7.53
CA ASP A 134 -20.75 6.41 6.88
C ASP A 134 -19.47 7.26 6.76
N GLU A 135 -18.66 7.32 7.84
CA GLU A 135 -17.37 8.00 7.82
C GLU A 135 -16.41 7.37 6.80
N ARG A 136 -16.40 6.04 6.68
CA ARG A 136 -15.57 5.33 5.68
C ARG A 136 -16.01 5.61 4.25
N ALA A 137 -17.33 5.56 3.99
CA ALA A 137 -17.89 5.88 2.67
C ALA A 137 -17.52 7.31 2.26
N ALA A 138 -17.72 8.27 3.16
CA ALA A 138 -17.39 9.67 2.91
C ALA A 138 -15.87 9.89 2.72
N LEU A 139 -15.02 9.14 3.43
CA LEU A 139 -13.57 9.21 3.24
C LEU A 139 -13.15 8.64 1.89
N GLN A 140 -13.76 7.53 1.44
CA GLN A 140 -13.48 6.92 0.15
C GLN A 140 -13.86 7.81 -1.03
N GLU A 141 -14.89 8.64 -0.88
CA GLU A 141 -15.27 9.64 -1.90
C GLU A 141 -14.25 10.79 -2.00
N LYS A 142 -13.62 11.15 -0.88
CA LYS A 142 -12.71 12.31 -0.78
C LYS A 142 -11.23 11.94 -1.01
N ALA A 143 -10.85 10.70 -0.80
CA ALA A 143 -9.46 10.28 -0.79
C ALA A 143 -9.22 8.94 -1.48
N ASP A 144 -8.14 8.86 -2.24
CA ASP A 144 -7.59 7.59 -2.65
C ASP A 144 -6.80 6.96 -1.48
N ILE A 145 -7.45 6.03 -0.77
CA ILE A 145 -6.90 5.38 0.42
C ILE A 145 -5.62 4.60 0.09
N GLU A 146 -5.47 4.08 -1.12
CA GLU A 146 -4.28 3.31 -1.49
C GLU A 146 -3.05 4.20 -1.56
N SER A 147 -3.15 5.35 -2.21
CA SER A 147 -2.02 6.26 -2.46
C SER A 147 -1.76 7.23 -1.30
N ALA A 148 -2.80 7.64 -0.54
CA ALA A 148 -2.67 8.58 0.56
C ALA A 148 -1.73 8.08 1.66
N THR A 149 -0.95 8.95 2.26
CA THR A 149 -0.14 8.61 3.43
C THR A 149 -1.00 8.46 4.70
N VAL A 150 -0.48 7.77 5.72
CA VAL A 150 -1.15 7.66 7.04
C VAL A 150 -1.44 9.04 7.65
N ARG A 151 -0.56 10.00 7.41
CA ARG A 151 -0.72 11.38 7.90
C ARG A 151 -1.88 12.09 7.21
N GLU A 152 -1.91 12.04 5.89
CA GLU A 152 -2.99 12.62 5.09
C GLU A 152 -4.34 12.02 5.45
N LEU A 153 -4.42 10.69 5.60
CA LEU A 153 -5.67 10.05 6.02
C LEU A 153 -6.13 10.52 7.41
N LYS A 154 -5.20 10.70 8.36
CA LYS A 154 -5.55 11.24 9.68
C LYS A 154 -6.07 12.67 9.61
N GLU A 155 -5.46 13.52 8.81
CA GLU A 155 -5.88 14.89 8.60
C GLU A 155 -7.27 14.94 7.95
N GLN A 156 -7.53 14.11 6.95
CA GLN A 156 -8.84 13.99 6.30
C GLN A 156 -9.93 13.46 7.23
N ILE A 157 -9.63 12.47 8.05
CA ILE A 157 -10.56 11.95 9.07
C ILE A 157 -10.94 13.05 10.07
N LEU A 158 -9.95 13.83 10.52
CA LEU A 158 -10.20 14.91 11.46
C LEU A 158 -11.11 15.99 10.84
N GLN A 159 -10.83 16.36 9.60
CA GLN A 159 -11.66 17.32 8.85
C GLN A 159 -13.07 16.79 8.64
N LEU A 160 -13.22 15.52 8.24
CA LEU A 160 -14.52 14.87 8.03
C LEU A 160 -15.38 14.91 9.30
N ARG A 161 -14.78 14.60 10.45
CA ARG A 161 -15.48 14.64 11.74
C ARG A 161 -15.93 16.06 12.11
N GLY A 162 -15.08 17.05 11.86
CA GLY A 162 -15.46 18.45 12.06
C GLY A 162 -16.66 18.86 11.19
N GLU A 163 -16.68 18.47 9.92
CA GLU A 163 -17.80 18.75 9.00
C GLU A 163 -19.11 18.02 9.42
N LEU A 164 -18.99 16.80 9.99
CA LEU A 164 -20.15 16.06 10.50
C LEU A 164 -20.71 16.72 11.75
N ASP A 165 -19.86 17.11 12.70
CA ASP A 165 -20.28 17.80 13.93
C ASP A 165 -20.98 19.13 13.60
N GLU A 166 -20.46 19.90 12.64
CA GLU A 166 -21.10 21.14 12.19
C GLU A 166 -22.48 20.91 11.53
N LYS A 167 -22.62 19.81 10.77
CA LYS A 167 -23.91 19.44 10.16
C LYS A 167 -24.91 19.01 11.21
N GLU A 168 -24.51 18.19 12.18
CA GLU A 168 -25.38 17.76 13.28
C GLU A 168 -25.87 18.94 14.11
N GLN A 169 -25.00 19.89 14.45
CA GLN A 169 -25.38 21.11 15.16
C GLN A 169 -26.39 21.92 14.34
N ARG A 170 -26.19 22.08 13.05
CA ARG A 170 -27.09 22.84 12.18
C ARG A 170 -28.46 22.17 12.01
N ILE A 171 -28.51 20.84 11.99
CA ILE A 171 -29.77 20.09 11.99
C ILE A 171 -30.50 20.29 13.31
N GLY A 172 -29.81 20.17 14.45
CA GLY A 172 -30.42 20.43 15.78
C GLY A 172 -30.95 21.84 15.94
N GLU A 173 -30.36 22.86 15.31
CA GLU A 173 -30.86 24.26 15.32
C GLU A 173 -32.10 24.45 14.44
N LEU A 174 -32.32 23.61 13.42
CA LEU A 174 -33.47 23.70 12.52
C LEU A 174 -34.69 22.92 13.01
N GLU A 175 -34.53 22.01 13.94
CA GLU A 175 -35.59 21.17 14.50
C GLU A 175 -36.28 21.82 15.73
N TRP A 176 -35.84 23.03 16.15
CA TRP A 176 -36.47 23.88 17.19
C TRP A 176 -37.16 25.07 16.58
#